data_c4e0aa0e882566ef1986699d39602f26
#
_entry.id   c4e0aa0e882566ef1986699d39602f26
#
_cell.length_a   1.000
_cell.length_b   1.000
_cell.length_c   1.000
_cell.angle_alpha   90.00
_cell.angle_beta   90.00
_cell.angle_gamma   90.00
#
_symmetry.space_group_name_H-M   'P 1'
#
loop_
_entity.id
_entity.type
_entity.pdbx_description
1 polymer ?
#
loop_
_entity_poly.entity_id
_entity_poly.type
_entity_poly.pdbx_seq_one_letter_code
_entity_poly.pdbx_strand_id
1 'polypeptide(L)'
;MNDQRILHLCARPTGTPEQYSLLRRVCDTTAANWESLLHQAERQGMIPLLHQHLKKSGATYPVHIGRNLTILERQLHHRSMVLTGVLHEVSALLAKASMHPIFLKGSVLRHTVYKDPRLRPMRDIDLLLTRKDAETAQKLLIEQGFEQSKIVIPADHFHLLALSRRENGVTITIEIHHGLYPPCPPWYKQPPVADFVERGKVFDAGGRDLLSMGDVDMLRYLYQHAIRTPLVYESFRLINIADIIGQVETCFDTIDWRSLGERYPQLLNGLPLLHRVVPWRSDIAEYFRISRYNGRLNRPPHSFNGWPTVKFRQQRSRGGSVMDLMRATFFPSLWWLRIYYGVSSWVSVAWCLLVTHPRHILWWYHLHYAYLITPEQSQNRGGCRSNYPIMAGKTDGAVT
;
A
#
# COMPACT_ATOMS: atom_id res chain seq x y z
N MET A 1 -17.34 14.82 2.69
CA MET A 1 -16.85 14.10 3.90
C MET A 1 -17.40 12.67 4.00
N ASN A 2 -18.60 12.41 3.51
CA ASN A 2 -19.23 11.08 3.55
C ASN A 2 -18.71 10.09 2.49
N ASP A 3 -18.26 10.58 1.33
CA ASP A 3 -17.74 9.74 0.23
C ASP A 3 -16.55 8.88 0.66
N GLN A 4 -15.63 9.44 1.46
CA GLN A 4 -14.51 8.68 2.02
C GLN A 4 -14.95 7.54 2.94
N ARG A 5 -16.10 7.70 3.66
CA ARG A 5 -16.61 6.66 4.54
C ARG A 5 -17.03 5.42 3.77
N ILE A 6 -17.60 5.58 2.57
CA ILE A 6 -17.96 4.46 1.69
C ILE A 6 -16.70 3.66 1.32
N LEU A 7 -15.62 4.33 0.86
CA LEU A 7 -14.37 3.66 0.53
C LEU A 7 -13.70 2.99 1.74
N HIS A 8 -13.72 3.67 2.89
CA HIS A 8 -13.18 3.11 4.12
C HIS A 8 -13.88 1.81 4.52
N LEU A 9 -15.21 1.79 4.47
CA LEU A 9 -15.98 0.57 4.76
C LEU A 9 -15.70 -0.56 3.78
N CYS A 10 -15.30 -0.25 2.55
CA CYS A 10 -14.94 -1.24 1.54
C CYS A 10 -13.47 -1.70 1.62
N ALA A 11 -12.63 -1.12 2.48
CA ALA A 11 -11.20 -1.41 2.53
C ALA A 11 -10.88 -2.68 3.36
N ARG A 12 -11.50 -3.79 2.99
CA ARG A 12 -11.24 -5.13 3.54
C ARG A 12 -11.60 -6.21 2.52
N PRO A 13 -10.97 -7.41 2.57
CA PRO A 13 -11.22 -8.50 1.63
C PRO A 13 -12.66 -9.06 1.71
N THR A 14 -13.17 -9.25 2.93
CA THR A 14 -14.49 -9.83 3.18
C THR A 14 -15.24 -8.97 4.19
N GLY A 15 -16.46 -8.50 3.84
CA GLY A 15 -17.29 -7.71 4.74
C GLY A 15 -18.02 -8.57 5.78
N THR A 16 -18.35 -7.96 6.93
CA THR A 16 -19.24 -8.54 7.93
C THR A 16 -20.69 -8.06 7.70
N PRO A 17 -21.70 -8.77 8.26
CA PRO A 17 -23.11 -8.33 8.18
C PRO A 17 -23.32 -6.89 8.67
N GLU A 18 -22.67 -6.54 9.79
CA GLU A 18 -22.75 -5.21 10.39
C GLU A 18 -22.17 -4.13 9.47
N GLN A 19 -21.03 -4.44 8.84
CA GLN A 19 -20.39 -3.55 7.87
C GLN A 19 -21.27 -3.37 6.63
N TYR A 20 -21.87 -4.43 6.08
CA TYR A 20 -22.78 -4.32 4.94
C TYR A 20 -24.01 -3.49 5.29
N SER A 21 -24.60 -3.70 6.46
CA SER A 21 -25.72 -2.88 6.96
C SER A 21 -25.32 -1.41 7.10
N LEU A 22 -24.14 -1.13 7.61
CA LEU A 22 -23.64 0.23 7.75
C LEU A 22 -23.33 0.86 6.38
N LEU A 23 -22.72 0.12 5.46
CA LEU A 23 -22.42 0.58 4.11
C LEU A 23 -23.70 0.96 3.37
N ARG A 24 -24.71 0.09 3.41
CA ARG A 24 -26.03 0.36 2.83
C ARG A 24 -26.63 1.65 3.39
N ARG A 25 -26.69 1.80 4.72
CA ARG A 25 -27.22 3.03 5.34
C ARG A 25 -26.46 4.28 4.89
N VAL A 26 -25.13 4.21 4.86
CA VAL A 26 -24.31 5.36 4.42
C VAL A 26 -24.62 5.73 2.97
N CYS A 27 -24.74 4.76 2.06
CA CYS A 27 -25.09 5.01 0.67
C CYS A 27 -26.51 5.60 0.53
N ASP A 28 -27.48 5.06 1.27
CA ASP A 28 -28.89 5.46 1.16
C ASP A 28 -29.16 6.85 1.80
N THR A 29 -28.35 7.26 2.80
CA THR A 29 -28.55 8.54 3.52
C THR A 29 -27.61 9.66 3.05
N THR A 30 -26.66 9.37 2.18
CA THR A 30 -25.64 10.32 1.74
C THR A 30 -25.85 10.70 0.28
N ALA A 31 -25.91 12.00 -0.01
CA ALA A 31 -25.77 12.51 -1.38
C ALA A 31 -24.30 12.39 -1.81
N ALA A 32 -23.83 11.16 -2.13
CA ALA A 32 -22.47 10.90 -2.52
C ALA A 32 -22.18 11.44 -3.92
N ASN A 33 -21.01 12.08 -4.09
CA ASN A 33 -20.50 12.38 -5.41
C ASN A 33 -19.84 11.11 -5.97
N TRP A 34 -20.63 10.29 -6.65
CA TRP A 34 -20.22 8.98 -7.15
C TRP A 34 -19.08 9.04 -8.17
N GLU A 35 -19.00 10.09 -9.00
CA GLU A 35 -17.88 10.28 -9.95
C GLU A 35 -16.56 10.50 -9.21
N SER A 36 -16.58 11.40 -8.24
CA SER A 36 -15.40 11.64 -7.38
C SER A 36 -15.00 10.38 -6.61
N LEU A 37 -15.98 9.64 -6.10
CA LEU A 37 -15.77 8.39 -5.36
C LEU A 37 -15.16 7.30 -6.26
N LEU A 38 -15.64 7.15 -7.49
CA LEU A 38 -15.10 6.22 -8.48
C LEU A 38 -13.64 6.55 -8.79
N HIS A 39 -13.34 7.82 -9.07
CA HIS A 39 -11.96 8.26 -9.31
C HIS A 39 -11.04 8.03 -8.11
N GLN A 40 -11.53 8.28 -6.90
CA GLN A 40 -10.78 7.97 -5.67
C GLN A 40 -10.55 6.46 -5.51
N ALA A 41 -11.57 5.64 -5.78
CA ALA A 41 -11.48 4.18 -5.72
C ALA A 41 -10.41 3.64 -6.68
N GLU A 42 -10.36 4.17 -7.90
CA GLU A 42 -9.35 3.80 -8.90
C GLU A 42 -7.93 4.14 -8.43
N ARG A 43 -7.71 5.39 -8.00
CA ARG A 43 -6.42 5.82 -7.45
C ARG A 43 -5.98 4.98 -6.26
N GLN A 44 -6.91 4.62 -5.37
CA GLN A 44 -6.65 3.85 -4.16
C GLN A 44 -6.55 2.33 -4.41
N GLY A 45 -6.80 1.86 -5.64
CA GLY A 45 -6.80 0.43 -6.01
C GLY A 45 -8.01 -0.34 -5.51
N MET A 46 -9.11 0.35 -5.24
CA MET A 46 -10.28 -0.18 -4.53
C MET A 46 -11.43 -0.61 -5.44
N ILE A 47 -11.32 -0.50 -6.75
CA ILE A 47 -12.43 -0.75 -7.69
C ILE A 47 -13.09 -2.11 -7.47
N PRO A 48 -12.38 -3.27 -7.41
CA PRO A 48 -13.04 -4.55 -7.22
C PRO A 48 -13.69 -4.68 -5.84
N LEU A 49 -13.01 -4.19 -4.80
CA LEU A 49 -13.56 -4.23 -3.45
C LEU A 49 -14.80 -3.35 -3.30
N LEU A 50 -14.76 -2.12 -3.83
CA LEU A 50 -15.91 -1.23 -3.83
C LEU A 50 -17.12 -1.89 -4.51
N HIS A 51 -16.93 -2.42 -5.72
CA HIS A 51 -18.02 -3.04 -6.48
C HIS A 51 -18.59 -4.28 -5.77
N GLN A 52 -17.71 -5.16 -5.25
CA GLN A 52 -18.16 -6.32 -4.49
C GLN A 52 -18.96 -5.93 -3.25
N HIS A 53 -18.45 -4.97 -2.44
CA HIS A 53 -19.11 -4.57 -1.21
C HIS A 53 -20.44 -3.85 -1.46
N LEU A 54 -20.52 -3.00 -2.48
CA LEU A 54 -21.78 -2.38 -2.89
C LEU A 54 -22.82 -3.43 -3.29
N LYS A 55 -22.45 -4.42 -4.09
CA LYS A 55 -23.34 -5.53 -4.47
C LYS A 55 -23.80 -6.34 -3.27
N LYS A 56 -22.87 -6.76 -2.41
CA LYS A 56 -23.17 -7.62 -1.25
C LYS A 56 -23.97 -6.90 -0.17
N SER A 57 -23.83 -5.60 -0.04
CA SER A 57 -24.61 -4.80 0.92
C SER A 57 -26.00 -4.50 0.44
N GLY A 58 -26.30 -4.68 -0.86
CA GLY A 58 -27.57 -4.22 -1.46
C GLY A 58 -27.72 -2.69 -1.42
N ALA A 59 -26.63 -1.94 -1.39
CA ALA A 59 -26.64 -0.49 -1.38
C ALA A 59 -27.12 0.08 -2.72
N THR A 60 -27.85 1.19 -2.68
CA THR A 60 -28.32 1.89 -3.88
C THR A 60 -27.21 2.81 -4.40
N TYR A 61 -26.94 2.72 -5.70
CA TYR A 61 -26.01 3.61 -6.42
C TYR A 61 -26.44 3.76 -7.89
N PRO A 62 -26.02 4.84 -8.59
CA PRO A 62 -26.44 5.10 -9.95
C PRO A 62 -26.07 3.98 -10.94
N VAL A 63 -26.94 3.66 -11.88
CA VAL A 63 -26.74 2.56 -12.85
C VAL A 63 -25.46 2.75 -13.68
N HIS A 64 -25.16 4.00 -14.09
CA HIS A 64 -23.95 4.29 -14.86
C HIS A 64 -22.67 4.03 -14.07
N ILE A 65 -22.66 4.26 -12.75
CA ILE A 65 -21.55 3.91 -11.86
C ILE A 65 -21.33 2.39 -11.84
N GLY A 66 -22.40 1.61 -11.75
CA GLY A 66 -22.33 0.15 -11.82
C GLY A 66 -21.72 -0.36 -13.14
N ARG A 67 -22.09 0.27 -14.26
CA ARG A 67 -21.48 -0.01 -15.57
C ARG A 67 -19.99 0.33 -15.61
N ASN A 68 -19.59 1.51 -15.12
CA ASN A 68 -18.21 1.94 -15.05
C ASN A 68 -17.36 1.03 -14.16
N LEU A 69 -17.85 0.64 -12.98
CA LEU A 69 -17.20 -0.33 -12.10
C LEU A 69 -16.96 -1.67 -12.81
N THR A 70 -17.96 -2.16 -13.54
CA THR A 70 -17.85 -3.42 -14.30
C THR A 70 -16.78 -3.34 -15.41
N ILE A 71 -16.71 -2.22 -16.12
CA ILE A 71 -15.68 -2.00 -17.18
C ILE A 71 -14.29 -1.97 -16.55
N LEU A 72 -14.10 -1.20 -15.48
CA LEU A 72 -12.83 -1.08 -14.78
C LEU A 72 -12.38 -2.43 -14.17
N GLU A 73 -13.30 -3.20 -13.60
CA GLU A 73 -12.98 -4.56 -13.11
C GLU A 73 -12.47 -5.47 -14.23
N ARG A 74 -13.10 -5.45 -15.40
CA ARG A 74 -12.66 -6.27 -16.55
C ARG A 74 -11.26 -5.89 -16.99
N GLN A 75 -10.95 -4.59 -17.08
CA GLN A 75 -9.61 -4.10 -17.43
C GLN A 75 -8.57 -4.53 -16.40
N LEU A 76 -8.87 -4.39 -15.10
CA LEU A 76 -7.99 -4.81 -14.02
C LEU A 76 -7.80 -6.33 -14.00
N HIS A 77 -8.86 -7.10 -14.30
CA HIS A 77 -8.78 -8.54 -14.40
C HIS A 77 -7.89 -8.98 -15.56
N HIS A 78 -8.07 -8.41 -16.77
CA HIS A 78 -7.19 -8.68 -17.91
C HIS A 78 -5.72 -8.41 -17.56
N ARG A 79 -5.42 -7.23 -17.00
CA ARG A 79 -4.08 -6.90 -16.53
C ARG A 79 -3.54 -7.94 -15.54
N SER A 80 -4.34 -8.33 -14.56
CA SER A 80 -3.96 -9.33 -13.56
C SER A 80 -3.67 -10.71 -14.16
N MET A 81 -4.40 -11.11 -15.19
CA MET A 81 -4.16 -12.38 -15.89
C MET A 81 -2.80 -12.37 -16.61
N VAL A 82 -2.50 -11.29 -17.35
CA VAL A 82 -1.21 -11.15 -18.03
C VAL A 82 -0.06 -11.15 -17.00
N LEU A 83 -0.19 -10.39 -15.92
CA LEU A 83 0.82 -10.38 -14.83
C LEU A 83 1.01 -11.75 -14.17
N THR A 84 -0.05 -12.53 -14.01
CA THR A 84 0.06 -13.90 -13.46
C THR A 84 0.82 -14.84 -14.41
N GLY A 85 0.58 -14.74 -15.72
CA GLY A 85 1.35 -15.50 -16.72
C GLY A 85 2.84 -15.17 -16.62
N VAL A 86 3.19 -13.88 -16.57
CA VAL A 86 4.59 -13.43 -16.42
C VAL A 86 5.18 -13.83 -15.06
N LEU A 87 4.39 -13.79 -13.98
CA LEU A 87 4.82 -14.28 -12.67
C LEU A 87 5.28 -15.75 -12.74
N HIS A 88 4.50 -16.61 -13.43
CA HIS A 88 4.84 -18.00 -13.62
C HIS A 88 6.09 -18.18 -14.50
N GLU A 89 6.20 -17.42 -15.60
CA GLU A 89 7.39 -17.39 -16.47
C GLU A 89 8.65 -17.03 -15.69
N VAL A 90 8.61 -15.91 -14.95
CA VAL A 90 9.73 -15.42 -14.15
C VAL A 90 10.12 -16.43 -13.08
N SER A 91 9.15 -17.00 -12.37
CA SER A 91 9.44 -18.00 -11.34
C SER A 91 10.08 -19.26 -11.92
N ALA A 92 9.68 -19.70 -13.14
CA ALA A 92 10.28 -20.83 -13.84
C ALA A 92 11.71 -20.54 -14.28
N LEU A 93 11.95 -19.34 -14.80
CA LEU A 93 13.28 -18.90 -15.24
C LEU A 93 14.26 -18.89 -14.05
N LEU A 94 13.86 -18.28 -12.94
CA LEU A 94 14.71 -18.18 -11.76
C LEU A 94 14.95 -19.54 -11.09
N ALA A 95 13.95 -20.43 -11.06
CA ALA A 95 14.11 -21.78 -10.55
C ALA A 95 15.13 -22.61 -11.38
N LYS A 96 15.15 -22.46 -12.72
CA LYS A 96 16.16 -23.09 -13.59
C LYS A 96 17.58 -22.60 -13.27
N ALA A 97 17.71 -21.39 -12.78
CA ALA A 97 18.99 -20.81 -12.32
C ALA A 97 19.25 -21.10 -10.81
N SER A 98 18.51 -22.03 -10.20
CA SER A 98 18.61 -22.39 -8.76
C SER A 98 18.37 -21.21 -7.83
N MET A 99 17.59 -20.22 -8.25
CA MET A 99 17.17 -19.09 -7.44
C MET A 99 15.72 -19.24 -7.00
N HIS A 100 15.45 -19.03 -5.72
CA HIS A 100 14.13 -19.14 -5.10
C HIS A 100 13.73 -17.82 -4.45
N PRO A 101 13.16 -16.87 -5.24
CA PRO A 101 12.75 -15.57 -4.72
C PRO A 101 11.59 -15.71 -3.75
N ILE A 102 11.54 -14.83 -2.77
CA ILE A 102 10.35 -14.59 -1.96
C ILE A 102 9.47 -13.60 -2.71
N PHE A 103 8.24 -13.99 -3.02
CA PHE A 103 7.26 -13.10 -3.64
C PHE A 103 6.61 -12.22 -2.58
N LEU A 104 6.28 -10.98 -2.95
CA LEU A 104 5.80 -9.96 -2.01
C LEU A 104 4.42 -9.41 -2.42
N LYS A 105 3.76 -8.74 -1.48
CA LYS A 105 2.55 -7.92 -1.70
C LYS A 105 1.45 -8.59 -2.54
N GLY A 106 1.05 -7.93 -3.64
CA GLY A 106 -0.07 -8.34 -4.49
C GLY A 106 0.06 -9.73 -5.09
N SER A 107 1.27 -10.17 -5.42
CA SER A 107 1.55 -11.50 -5.96
C SER A 107 1.16 -12.63 -5.00
N VAL A 108 1.27 -12.37 -3.70
CA VAL A 108 0.97 -13.33 -2.61
C VAL A 108 -0.46 -13.14 -2.10
N LEU A 109 -0.78 -11.92 -1.66
CA LEU A 109 -1.99 -11.64 -0.90
C LEU A 109 -3.26 -12.00 -1.66
N ARG A 110 -3.27 -11.82 -2.97
CA ARG A 110 -4.41 -12.19 -3.82
C ARG A 110 -4.78 -13.67 -3.76
N HIS A 111 -3.83 -14.53 -3.40
CA HIS A 111 -4.02 -15.98 -3.29
C HIS A 111 -4.15 -16.46 -1.85
N THR A 112 -3.59 -15.72 -0.88
CA THR A 112 -3.54 -16.16 0.53
C THR A 112 -4.57 -15.46 1.42
N VAL A 113 -4.95 -14.22 1.07
CA VAL A 113 -5.81 -13.36 1.89
C VAL A 113 -7.16 -13.12 1.26
N TYR A 114 -7.22 -13.00 -0.07
CA TYR A 114 -8.45 -12.72 -0.78
C TYR A 114 -9.10 -14.01 -1.29
N LYS A 115 -10.41 -14.22 -0.99
CA LYS A 115 -11.16 -15.41 -1.45
C LYS A 115 -11.24 -15.53 -2.97
N ASP A 116 -11.18 -14.39 -3.65
CA ASP A 116 -11.16 -14.29 -5.11
C ASP A 116 -9.96 -13.42 -5.50
N PRO A 117 -8.98 -13.96 -6.23
CA PRO A 117 -7.80 -13.22 -6.65
C PRO A 117 -8.09 -11.94 -7.45
N ARG A 118 -9.29 -11.84 -8.07
CA ARG A 118 -9.73 -10.65 -8.82
C ARG A 118 -9.96 -9.43 -7.92
N LEU A 119 -10.22 -9.65 -6.63
CA LEU A 119 -10.45 -8.58 -5.66
C LEU A 119 -9.17 -7.82 -5.30
N ARG A 120 -8.01 -8.44 -5.53
CA ARG A 120 -6.71 -7.83 -5.31
C ARG A 120 -5.93 -7.77 -6.63
N PRO A 121 -6.21 -6.77 -7.50
CA PRO A 121 -5.50 -6.66 -8.77
C PRO A 121 -4.01 -6.41 -8.55
N MET A 122 -3.18 -7.08 -9.34
CA MET A 122 -1.74 -6.85 -9.40
C MET A 122 -1.43 -5.61 -10.25
N ARG A 123 -0.39 -4.87 -9.86
CA ARG A 123 0.15 -3.74 -10.63
C ARG A 123 1.56 -4.01 -11.12
N ASP A 124 2.32 -4.72 -10.30
CA ASP A 124 3.73 -5.04 -10.40
C ASP A 124 4.00 -6.44 -9.85
N ILE A 125 5.17 -6.95 -10.10
CA ILE A 125 5.69 -8.19 -9.51
C ILE A 125 6.88 -7.81 -8.64
N ASP A 126 6.72 -7.94 -7.33
CA ASP A 126 7.78 -7.68 -6.35
C ASP A 126 8.47 -8.99 -5.94
N LEU A 127 9.78 -9.07 -6.08
CA LEU A 127 10.62 -10.21 -5.72
C LEU A 127 11.65 -9.79 -4.67
N LEU A 128 11.92 -10.63 -3.67
CA LEU A 128 12.99 -10.42 -2.71
C LEU A 128 14.02 -11.53 -2.86
N LEU A 129 15.28 -11.13 -3.06
CA LEU A 129 16.43 -12.00 -3.22
C LEU A 129 17.63 -11.45 -2.43
N THR A 130 18.68 -12.23 -2.25
CA THR A 130 19.96 -11.67 -1.80
C THR A 130 20.48 -10.67 -2.85
N ARG A 131 21.32 -9.72 -2.48
CA ARG A 131 21.83 -8.73 -3.45
C ARG A 131 22.51 -9.39 -4.66
N LYS A 132 23.32 -10.40 -4.42
CA LYS A 132 24.01 -11.16 -5.47
C LYS A 132 23.01 -11.83 -6.43
N ASP A 133 22.00 -12.51 -5.88
CA ASP A 133 20.99 -13.19 -6.69
C ASP A 133 20.08 -12.19 -7.40
N ALA A 134 19.77 -11.06 -6.79
CA ALA A 134 18.99 -9.98 -7.39
C ALA A 134 19.68 -9.42 -8.65
N GLU A 135 20.99 -9.16 -8.58
CA GLU A 135 21.80 -8.70 -9.71
C GLU A 135 21.86 -9.75 -10.84
N THR A 136 21.97 -11.04 -10.49
CA THR A 136 21.94 -12.15 -11.45
C THR A 136 20.54 -12.28 -12.08
N ALA A 137 19.47 -12.26 -11.28
CA ALA A 137 18.11 -12.31 -11.76
C ALA A 137 17.78 -11.15 -12.70
N GLN A 138 18.27 -9.94 -12.40
CA GLN A 138 18.08 -8.77 -13.26
C GLN A 138 18.69 -8.99 -14.66
N LYS A 139 19.93 -9.52 -14.73
CA LYS A 139 20.59 -9.84 -16.02
C LYS A 139 19.79 -10.87 -16.81
N LEU A 140 19.37 -11.97 -16.18
CA LEU A 140 18.57 -13.00 -16.82
C LEU A 140 17.24 -12.46 -17.39
N LEU A 141 16.58 -11.58 -16.65
CA LEU A 141 15.33 -10.96 -17.12
C LEU A 141 15.56 -9.99 -18.28
N ILE A 142 16.69 -9.27 -18.30
CA ILE A 142 17.06 -8.43 -19.45
C ILE A 142 17.31 -9.29 -20.69
N GLU A 143 17.95 -10.44 -20.56
CA GLU A 143 18.14 -11.41 -21.64
C GLU A 143 16.79 -11.97 -22.17
N GLN A 144 15.72 -11.96 -21.33
CA GLN A 144 14.35 -12.32 -21.71
C GLN A 144 13.55 -11.12 -22.25
N GLY A 145 14.22 -10.02 -22.62
CA GLY A 145 13.59 -8.87 -23.26
C GLY A 145 12.92 -7.87 -22.32
N PHE A 146 13.24 -7.92 -21.02
CA PHE A 146 12.85 -6.84 -20.12
C PHE A 146 13.81 -5.66 -20.26
N GLU A 147 13.27 -4.46 -20.29
CA GLU A 147 14.01 -3.21 -20.36
C GLU A 147 14.17 -2.60 -18.96
N GLN A 148 15.38 -2.13 -18.66
CA GLN A 148 15.67 -1.48 -17.39
C GLN A 148 15.16 -0.04 -17.39
N SER A 149 14.57 0.39 -16.28
CA SER A 149 14.16 1.78 -16.08
C SER A 149 15.35 2.74 -16.19
N LYS A 150 15.13 3.89 -16.83
CA LYS A 150 16.11 4.98 -16.93
C LYS A 150 16.10 5.92 -15.72
N ILE A 151 15.26 5.63 -14.71
CA ILE A 151 15.15 6.45 -13.50
C ILE A 151 16.38 6.15 -12.64
N VAL A 152 17.15 7.18 -12.32
CA VAL A 152 18.29 7.04 -11.40
C VAL A 152 17.76 6.85 -9.99
N ILE A 153 18.20 5.78 -9.33
CA ILE A 153 17.97 5.51 -7.91
C ILE A 153 19.30 5.54 -7.15
N PRO A 154 19.30 5.85 -5.84
CA PRO A 154 20.50 5.81 -5.02
C PRO A 154 21.18 4.44 -5.02
N ALA A 155 22.49 4.40 -4.86
CA ALA A 155 23.26 3.16 -4.81
C ALA A 155 22.89 2.25 -3.62
N ASP A 156 22.41 2.84 -2.52
CA ASP A 156 21.95 2.17 -1.32
C ASP A 156 20.44 1.89 -1.32
N HIS A 157 19.78 2.08 -2.47
CA HIS A 157 18.36 1.80 -2.59
C HIS A 157 18.06 0.32 -2.32
N PHE A 158 16.91 0.03 -1.74
CA PHE A 158 16.54 -1.31 -1.28
C PHE A 158 16.05 -2.26 -2.40
N HIS A 159 15.88 -1.77 -3.62
CA HIS A 159 15.62 -2.57 -4.81
C HIS A 159 16.50 -2.10 -5.97
N LEU A 160 16.70 -2.96 -6.96
CA LEU A 160 17.36 -2.63 -8.21
C LEU A 160 16.45 -1.76 -9.09
N LEU A 161 17.01 -1.21 -10.17
CA LEU A 161 16.21 -0.49 -11.17
C LEU A 161 15.10 -1.40 -11.68
N ALA A 162 13.86 -0.90 -11.67
CA ALA A 162 12.72 -1.66 -12.10
C ALA A 162 12.88 -2.10 -13.56
N LEU A 163 12.41 -3.30 -13.86
CA LEU A 163 12.36 -3.87 -15.19
C LEU A 163 10.95 -3.75 -15.77
N SER A 164 10.83 -3.53 -17.06
CA SER A 164 9.53 -3.51 -17.73
C SER A 164 9.54 -4.22 -19.08
N ARG A 165 8.41 -4.85 -19.42
CA ARG A 165 8.14 -5.46 -20.71
C ARG A 165 6.68 -5.21 -21.07
N ARG A 166 6.39 -5.00 -22.33
CA ARG A 166 5.01 -4.90 -22.82
C ARG A 166 4.54 -6.24 -23.36
N GLU A 167 3.41 -6.73 -22.84
CA GLU A 167 2.82 -8.00 -23.24
C GLU A 167 1.29 -7.90 -23.29
N ASN A 168 0.68 -8.37 -24.37
CA ASN A 168 -0.79 -8.34 -24.60
C ASN A 168 -1.42 -6.96 -24.31
N GLY A 169 -0.74 -5.88 -24.72
CA GLY A 169 -1.18 -4.50 -24.50
C GLY A 169 -0.94 -3.96 -23.07
N VAL A 170 -0.43 -4.79 -22.15
CA VAL A 170 -0.17 -4.44 -20.75
C VAL A 170 1.33 -4.19 -20.55
N THR A 171 1.69 -3.10 -19.87
CA THR A 171 3.05 -2.90 -19.38
C THR A 171 3.21 -3.67 -18.07
N ILE A 172 4.12 -4.65 -18.07
CA ILE A 172 4.54 -5.42 -16.91
C ILE A 172 5.69 -4.69 -16.24
N THR A 173 5.65 -4.59 -14.92
CA THR A 173 6.77 -4.04 -14.13
C THR A 173 7.21 -5.08 -13.11
N ILE A 174 8.52 -5.29 -13.00
CA ILE A 174 9.14 -6.17 -12.02
C ILE A 174 10.10 -5.34 -11.17
N GLU A 175 9.93 -5.41 -9.84
CA GLU A 175 10.84 -4.81 -8.88
C GLU A 175 11.58 -5.91 -8.12
N ILE A 176 12.90 -5.96 -8.31
CA ILE A 176 13.75 -6.93 -7.62
C ILE A 176 14.36 -6.28 -6.40
N HIS A 177 13.83 -6.64 -5.25
CA HIS A 177 14.27 -6.16 -3.95
C HIS A 177 15.45 -7.00 -3.45
N HIS A 178 16.44 -6.36 -2.83
CA HIS A 178 17.45 -6.99 -2.01
C HIS A 178 17.39 -6.49 -0.55
N GLY A 179 16.40 -5.67 -0.29
CA GLY A 179 15.96 -5.15 0.98
C GLY A 179 14.47 -4.82 0.94
N LEU A 180 13.83 -4.71 2.09
CA LEU A 180 12.39 -4.44 2.17
C LEU A 180 12.07 -2.94 2.22
N TYR A 181 13.00 -2.15 2.72
CA TYR A 181 12.79 -0.73 3.00
C TYR A 181 14.07 0.05 2.75
N PRO A 182 13.97 1.35 2.44
CA PRO A 182 15.12 2.23 2.50
C PRO A 182 15.68 2.21 3.93
N PRO A 183 16.99 2.49 4.11
CA PRO A 183 17.65 2.57 5.40
C PRO A 183 17.14 3.77 6.19
N CYS A 184 15.88 3.68 6.62
CA CYS A 184 15.15 4.76 7.24
C CYS A 184 13.96 4.26 8.02
N PRO A 185 13.78 4.81 9.16
CA PRO A 185 14.73 5.62 9.95
C PRO A 185 15.89 4.75 10.45
N PRO A 186 17.06 5.33 10.85
CA PRO A 186 18.27 4.56 11.18
C PRO A 186 18.11 3.56 12.33
N TRP A 187 17.04 3.65 13.11
CA TRP A 187 16.68 2.68 14.15
C TRP A 187 15.93 1.44 13.64
N TYR A 188 15.67 1.35 12.33
CA TYR A 188 15.02 0.21 11.75
C TYR A 188 16.06 -0.75 11.14
N LYS A 189 16.33 -1.86 11.83
CA LYS A 189 17.17 -2.93 11.30
C LYS A 189 16.32 -3.92 10.51
N GLN A 190 16.71 -4.15 9.27
CA GLN A 190 16.13 -5.17 8.42
C GLN A 190 16.82 -6.51 8.70
N PRO A 191 16.07 -7.62 8.89
CA PRO A 191 16.64 -8.96 8.95
C PRO A 191 17.32 -9.33 7.61
N PRO A 192 18.33 -10.21 7.61
CA PRO A 192 18.87 -10.81 6.40
C PRO A 192 17.77 -11.51 5.57
N VAL A 193 17.96 -11.59 4.25
CA VAL A 193 16.99 -12.29 3.38
C VAL A 193 16.83 -13.76 3.76
N ALA A 194 17.93 -14.39 4.19
CA ALA A 194 17.95 -15.80 4.65
C ALA A 194 16.93 -16.05 5.78
N ASP A 195 16.78 -15.13 6.72
CA ASP A 195 15.82 -15.26 7.82
C ASP A 195 14.37 -15.31 7.32
N PHE A 196 14.06 -14.57 6.24
CA PHE A 196 12.74 -14.60 5.63
C PHE A 196 12.50 -15.89 4.84
N VAL A 197 13.55 -16.47 4.22
CA VAL A 197 13.46 -17.78 3.56
C VAL A 197 13.17 -18.87 4.59
N GLU A 198 13.89 -18.88 5.71
CA GLU A 198 13.74 -19.88 6.77
C GLU A 198 12.31 -19.87 7.36
N ARG A 199 11.74 -18.70 7.56
CA ARG A 199 10.37 -18.53 8.08
C ARG A 199 9.30 -18.45 6.99
N GLY A 200 9.70 -18.65 5.73
CA GLY A 200 8.83 -18.53 4.57
C GLY A 200 7.74 -19.58 4.52
N LYS A 201 6.71 -19.30 3.76
CA LYS A 201 5.59 -20.21 3.50
C LYS A 201 5.40 -20.40 2.01
N VAL A 202 5.17 -21.63 1.61
CA VAL A 202 4.76 -21.94 0.23
C VAL A 202 3.27 -21.65 0.08
N PHE A 203 2.89 -21.07 -1.05
CA PHE A 203 1.50 -20.83 -1.42
C PHE A 203 1.25 -21.18 -2.89
N ASP A 204 0.04 -21.60 -3.22
CA ASP A 204 -0.37 -21.83 -4.60
C ASP A 204 -0.74 -20.51 -5.30
N ALA A 205 0.00 -20.16 -6.34
CA ALA A 205 -0.22 -18.97 -7.16
C ALA A 205 -1.06 -19.29 -8.42
N GLY A 206 -2.06 -20.13 -8.31
CA GLY A 206 -2.89 -20.54 -9.43
C GLY A 206 -2.27 -21.70 -10.22
N GLY A 207 -1.91 -22.76 -9.53
CA GLY A 207 -1.31 -23.99 -10.08
C GLY A 207 0.23 -24.01 -10.06
N ARG A 208 0.85 -23.05 -9.35
CA ARG A 208 2.29 -23.00 -9.14
C ARG A 208 2.65 -22.63 -7.72
N ASP A 209 3.42 -23.51 -7.07
CA ASP A 209 3.94 -23.28 -5.73
C ASP A 209 5.05 -22.22 -5.74
N LEU A 210 4.85 -21.17 -4.97
CA LEU A 210 5.78 -20.06 -4.80
C LEU A 210 6.06 -19.82 -3.32
N LEU A 211 7.22 -19.21 -3.02
CA LEU A 211 7.62 -18.87 -1.66
C LEU A 211 7.16 -17.44 -1.30
N SER A 212 6.56 -17.29 -0.13
CA SER A 212 6.22 -16.01 0.49
C SER A 212 6.86 -15.85 1.86
N MET A 213 6.76 -14.66 2.44
CA MET A 213 7.10 -14.45 3.85
C MET A 213 6.15 -15.23 4.76
N GLY A 214 6.64 -15.59 5.97
CA GLY A 214 5.77 -16.03 7.06
C GLY A 214 4.81 -14.93 7.52
N ASP A 215 3.72 -15.31 8.21
CA ASP A 215 2.59 -14.40 8.52
C ASP A 215 3.00 -13.15 9.30
N VAL A 216 3.86 -13.29 10.30
CA VAL A 216 4.35 -12.17 11.12
C VAL A 216 5.23 -11.23 10.31
N ASP A 217 6.14 -11.79 9.49
CA ASP A 217 7.02 -10.99 8.63
C ASP A 217 6.20 -10.27 7.55
N MET A 218 5.20 -10.94 6.94
CA MET A 218 4.28 -10.33 5.99
C MET A 218 3.47 -9.21 6.63
N LEU A 219 2.87 -9.43 7.79
CA LEU A 219 2.10 -8.40 8.50
C LEU A 219 2.97 -7.18 8.83
N ARG A 220 4.18 -7.42 9.33
CA ARG A 220 5.14 -6.35 9.61
C ARG A 220 5.50 -5.57 8.35
N TYR A 221 5.78 -6.27 7.26
CA TYR A 221 6.10 -5.67 5.96
C TYR A 221 4.94 -4.81 5.43
N LEU A 222 3.72 -5.33 5.46
CA LEU A 222 2.54 -4.60 5.02
C LEU A 222 2.30 -3.34 5.86
N TYR A 223 2.43 -3.45 7.18
CA TYR A 223 2.27 -2.31 8.08
C TYR A 223 3.32 -1.22 7.82
N GLN A 224 4.58 -1.62 7.67
CA GLN A 224 5.66 -0.71 7.35
C GLN A 224 5.42 -0.03 6.00
N HIS A 225 5.07 -0.82 4.97
CA HIS A 225 4.84 -0.31 3.62
C HIS A 225 3.62 0.62 3.52
N ALA A 226 2.53 0.32 4.22
CA ALA A 226 1.30 1.10 4.15
C ALA A 226 1.29 2.34 5.05
N ILE A 227 1.87 2.23 6.25
CA ILE A 227 1.71 3.21 7.32
C ILE A 227 3.02 3.94 7.62
N ARG A 228 4.11 3.19 7.80
CA ARG A 228 5.41 3.73 8.19
C ARG A 228 6.33 3.99 7.01
N THR A 229 5.75 4.26 5.85
CA THR A 229 6.53 4.64 4.66
C THR A 229 7.34 5.92 4.94
N PRO A 230 8.42 6.13 4.20
CA PRO A 230 9.09 7.42 4.18
C PRO A 230 8.12 8.57 4.01
N LEU A 231 8.32 9.68 4.74
CA LEU A 231 7.40 10.82 4.74
C LEU A 231 7.19 11.46 3.34
N VAL A 232 8.07 11.17 2.40
CA VAL A 232 7.99 11.62 1.00
C VAL A 232 7.06 10.80 0.13
N TYR A 233 6.65 9.60 0.58
CA TYR A 233 5.75 8.72 -0.15
C TYR A 233 4.29 8.86 0.30
N GLU A 234 3.35 8.47 -0.56
CA GLU A 234 1.93 8.42 -0.22
C GLU A 234 1.66 7.22 0.70
N SER A 235 1.32 7.52 1.96
CA SER A 235 0.91 6.52 2.94
C SER A 235 -0.60 6.28 2.91
N PHE A 236 -1.07 5.25 3.61
CA PHE A 236 -2.49 4.97 3.83
C PHE A 236 -3.32 4.75 2.55
N ARG A 237 -2.72 4.20 1.48
CA ARG A 237 -3.56 3.74 0.36
C ARG A 237 -4.51 2.65 0.86
N LEU A 238 -5.80 2.79 0.55
CA LEU A 238 -6.84 1.92 1.11
C LEU A 238 -6.67 0.46 0.73
N ILE A 239 -6.14 0.15 -0.45
CA ILE A 239 -5.83 -1.24 -0.81
C ILE A 239 -4.76 -1.84 0.11
N ASN A 240 -3.76 -1.07 0.54
CA ASN A 240 -2.74 -1.53 1.46
C ASN A 240 -3.32 -1.69 2.89
N ILE A 241 -4.28 -0.85 3.27
CA ILE A 241 -5.04 -1.03 4.52
C ILE A 241 -5.88 -2.30 4.45
N ALA A 242 -6.55 -2.57 3.33
CA ALA A 242 -7.30 -3.80 3.10
C ALA A 242 -6.39 -5.04 3.19
N ASP A 243 -5.16 -4.96 2.68
CA ASP A 243 -4.15 -6.01 2.81
C ASP A 243 -3.79 -6.30 4.28
N ILE A 244 -3.57 -5.25 5.10
CA ILE A 244 -3.29 -5.40 6.54
C ILE A 244 -4.50 -6.01 7.27
N ILE A 245 -5.70 -5.48 7.02
CA ILE A 245 -6.94 -6.00 7.63
C ILE A 245 -7.12 -7.47 7.27
N GLY A 246 -6.98 -7.80 6.00
CA GLY A 246 -7.11 -9.17 5.52
C GLY A 246 -6.06 -10.11 6.10
N GLN A 247 -4.79 -9.70 6.16
CA GLN A 247 -3.71 -10.50 6.76
C GLN A 247 -3.98 -10.78 8.24
N VAL A 248 -4.37 -9.77 9.01
CA VAL A 248 -4.73 -9.96 10.42
C VAL A 248 -5.92 -10.89 10.57
N GLU A 249 -7.01 -10.68 9.81
CA GLU A 249 -8.22 -11.49 9.90
C GLU A 249 -8.04 -12.95 9.45
N THR A 250 -7.12 -13.19 8.51
CA THR A 250 -6.81 -14.54 8.02
C THR A 250 -5.91 -15.31 8.99
N CYS A 251 -4.95 -14.62 9.59
CA CYS A 251 -3.93 -15.25 10.43
C CYS A 251 -4.15 -14.99 11.93
N PHE A 252 -5.32 -14.49 12.33
CA PHE A 252 -5.58 -14.05 13.71
C PHE A 252 -5.32 -15.15 14.74
N ASP A 253 -5.78 -16.35 14.45
CA ASP A 253 -5.69 -17.49 15.36
C ASP A 253 -4.32 -18.19 15.31
N THR A 254 -3.49 -17.91 14.31
CA THR A 254 -2.17 -18.53 14.13
C THR A 254 -1.00 -17.67 14.58
N ILE A 255 -1.21 -16.35 14.74
CA ILE A 255 -0.18 -15.43 15.21
C ILE A 255 -0.09 -15.47 16.73
N ASP A 256 1.12 -15.70 17.24
CA ASP A 256 1.44 -15.45 18.66
C ASP A 256 1.53 -13.92 18.89
N TRP A 257 0.39 -13.33 19.25
CA TRP A 257 0.26 -11.89 19.48
C TRP A 257 1.09 -11.39 20.67
N ARG A 258 1.38 -12.26 21.65
CA ARG A 258 2.24 -11.91 22.78
C ARG A 258 3.68 -11.73 22.32
N SER A 259 4.23 -12.71 21.65
CA SER A 259 5.58 -12.68 21.09
C SER A 259 5.72 -11.54 20.06
N LEU A 260 4.68 -11.33 19.24
CA LEU A 260 4.64 -10.19 18.30
C LEU A 260 4.70 -8.84 19.04
N GLY A 261 3.97 -8.70 20.16
CA GLY A 261 3.97 -7.48 20.96
C GLY A 261 5.32 -7.21 21.63
N GLU A 262 6.00 -8.24 22.08
CA GLU A 262 7.35 -8.15 22.66
C GLU A 262 8.39 -7.74 21.61
N ARG A 263 8.33 -8.32 20.42
CA ARG A 263 9.29 -8.06 19.31
C ARG A 263 8.99 -6.76 18.56
N TYR A 264 7.71 -6.44 18.36
CA TYR A 264 7.25 -5.34 17.52
C TYR A 264 6.14 -4.53 18.19
N PRO A 265 6.39 -3.92 19.36
CA PRO A 265 5.36 -3.22 20.14
C PRO A 265 4.68 -2.10 19.34
N GLN A 266 5.41 -1.44 18.43
CA GLN A 266 4.84 -0.38 17.60
C GLN A 266 3.81 -0.92 16.60
N LEU A 267 3.97 -2.15 16.12
CA LEU A 267 2.98 -2.79 15.27
C LEU A 267 1.71 -3.08 16.07
N LEU A 268 1.86 -3.76 17.21
CA LEU A 268 0.73 -4.12 18.07
C LEU A 268 -0.04 -2.88 18.58
N ASN A 269 0.66 -1.79 18.91
CA ASN A 269 0.04 -0.53 19.34
C ASN A 269 -0.70 0.20 18.20
N GLY A 270 -0.28 -0.01 16.95
CA GLY A 270 -0.85 0.68 15.79
C GLY A 270 -2.07 -0.02 15.19
N LEU A 271 -2.11 -1.36 15.18
CA LEU A 271 -3.20 -2.14 14.59
C LEU A 271 -4.59 -1.75 15.11
N PRO A 272 -4.83 -1.59 16.43
CA PRO A 272 -6.14 -1.17 16.96
C PRO A 272 -6.64 0.14 16.37
N LEU A 273 -5.74 1.05 16.02
CA LEU A 273 -6.09 2.37 15.48
C LEU A 273 -6.67 2.32 14.07
N LEU A 274 -6.43 1.23 13.34
CA LEU A 274 -7.05 1.00 12.02
C LEU A 274 -8.57 0.80 12.09
N HIS A 275 -9.11 0.43 13.24
CA HIS A 275 -10.56 0.34 13.46
C HIS A 275 -11.33 1.61 13.07
N ARG A 276 -10.67 2.76 13.12
CA ARG A 276 -11.28 4.04 12.70
C ARG A 276 -11.41 4.18 11.19
N VAL A 277 -10.55 3.53 10.45
CA VAL A 277 -10.59 3.50 8.98
C VAL A 277 -11.56 2.39 8.56
N VAL A 278 -11.28 1.18 9.01
CA VAL A 278 -12.06 -0.03 8.74
C VAL A 278 -12.39 -0.70 10.07
N PRO A 279 -13.68 -0.86 10.44
CA PRO A 279 -14.03 -1.56 11.66
C PRO A 279 -13.49 -2.99 11.66
N TRP A 280 -12.77 -3.38 12.69
CA TRP A 280 -12.35 -4.76 12.90
C TRP A 280 -13.56 -5.67 13.11
N ARG A 281 -13.42 -6.94 12.76
CA ARG A 281 -14.33 -8.02 13.16
C ARG A 281 -14.47 -8.03 14.70
N SER A 282 -15.63 -8.41 15.22
CA SER A 282 -15.99 -8.24 16.64
C SER A 282 -14.99 -8.89 17.61
N ASP A 283 -14.57 -10.13 17.32
CA ASP A 283 -13.59 -10.89 18.10
C ASP A 283 -12.21 -10.20 18.17
N ILE A 284 -11.74 -9.67 17.04
CA ILE A 284 -10.50 -8.92 16.94
C ILE A 284 -10.61 -7.57 17.67
N ALA A 285 -11.77 -6.91 17.53
CA ALA A 285 -12.04 -5.66 18.23
C ALA A 285 -12.06 -5.86 19.75
N GLU A 286 -12.57 -6.97 20.23
CA GLU A 286 -12.57 -7.36 21.64
C GLU A 286 -11.14 -7.64 22.13
N TYR A 287 -10.38 -8.46 21.38
CA TYR A 287 -8.96 -8.73 21.67
C TYR A 287 -8.14 -7.46 21.83
N PHE A 288 -8.28 -6.54 20.90
CA PHE A 288 -7.60 -5.23 20.95
C PHE A 288 -8.22 -4.25 21.97
N ARG A 289 -9.30 -4.63 22.66
CA ARG A 289 -10.01 -3.79 23.64
C ARG A 289 -10.39 -2.41 23.07
N ILE A 290 -10.92 -2.39 21.86
CA ILE A 290 -11.16 -1.15 21.09
C ILE A 290 -12.19 -0.24 21.77
N SER A 291 -13.12 -0.76 22.56
CA SER A 291 -14.07 0.02 23.37
C SER A 291 -13.42 1.11 24.23
N ARG A 292 -12.17 0.90 24.67
CA ARG A 292 -11.40 1.89 25.42
C ARG A 292 -10.96 3.12 24.60
N TYR A 293 -11.01 3.02 23.26
CA TYR A 293 -10.59 4.09 22.35
C TYR A 293 -11.77 4.93 21.81
N ASN A 294 -13.02 4.53 22.08
CA ASN A 294 -14.23 5.08 21.43
C ASN A 294 -14.59 6.53 21.75
N GLY A 295 -14.02 7.15 22.82
CA GLY A 295 -14.43 8.50 23.21
C GLY A 295 -13.62 9.66 22.62
N ARG A 296 -12.36 9.47 22.29
CA ARG A 296 -11.42 10.56 21.96
C ARG A 296 -10.92 10.62 20.51
N LEU A 297 -11.31 9.66 19.72
CA LEU A 297 -10.74 9.46 18.37
C LEU A 297 -11.77 9.63 17.23
N ASN A 298 -12.91 10.31 17.48
CA ASN A 298 -14.07 10.36 16.56
C ASN A 298 -13.92 11.17 15.26
N ARG A 299 -12.76 11.71 14.93
CA ARG A 299 -12.55 12.37 13.64
C ARG A 299 -11.83 11.41 12.68
N PRO A 300 -12.34 11.26 11.42
CA PRO A 300 -11.62 10.49 10.42
C PRO A 300 -10.19 11.03 10.29
N PRO A 301 -9.20 10.14 10.15
CA PRO A 301 -7.82 10.57 10.01
C PRO A 301 -7.71 11.46 8.77
N HIS A 302 -7.19 12.66 8.91
CA HIS A 302 -6.71 13.41 7.76
C HIS A 302 -5.57 12.58 7.16
N SER A 303 -5.70 12.21 5.91
CA SER A 303 -4.64 11.48 5.21
C SER A 303 -3.36 12.31 5.21
N PHE A 304 -2.32 11.75 5.79
CA PHE A 304 -0.97 12.27 5.59
C PHE A 304 -0.50 11.74 4.23
N ASN A 305 -0.67 12.57 3.21
CA ASN A 305 -0.38 12.19 1.83
C ASN A 305 1.00 12.71 1.44
N GLY A 306 2.05 12.05 1.89
CA GLY A 306 3.40 12.38 1.51
C GLY A 306 3.87 13.80 1.88
N TRP A 307 5.16 14.00 2.03
CA TRP A 307 5.80 15.29 2.27
C TRP A 307 7.15 15.31 1.55
N PRO A 308 7.62 16.46 1.03
CA PRO A 308 6.96 17.78 0.99
C PRO A 308 6.09 18.01 -0.25
N THR A 309 6.29 17.23 -1.34
CA THR A 309 5.80 17.61 -2.68
C THR A 309 4.32 17.37 -2.88
N VAL A 310 3.81 16.19 -2.49
CA VAL A 310 2.40 15.82 -2.71
C VAL A 310 1.50 16.69 -1.85
N LYS A 311 1.85 16.85 -0.57
CA LYS A 311 1.05 17.63 0.38
C LYS A 311 1.07 19.12 0.06
N PHE A 312 2.20 19.65 -0.35
CA PHE A 312 2.32 21.06 -0.78
C PHE A 312 1.44 21.36 -1.99
N ARG A 313 1.48 20.50 -3.01
CA ARG A 313 0.63 20.66 -4.21
C ARG A 313 -0.85 20.57 -3.86
N GLN A 314 -1.26 19.60 -3.03
CA GLN A 314 -2.65 19.46 -2.61
C GLN A 314 -3.16 20.61 -1.78
N GLN A 315 -2.38 21.15 -0.87
CA GLN A 315 -2.78 22.31 -0.07
C GLN A 315 -2.87 23.55 -0.92
N ARG A 316 -1.90 23.78 -1.82
CA ARG A 316 -1.93 24.93 -2.72
C ARG A 316 -3.12 24.90 -3.69
N SER A 317 -3.45 23.72 -4.23
CA SER A 317 -4.63 23.55 -5.08
C SER A 317 -5.96 23.75 -4.35
N ARG A 318 -5.96 23.66 -3.02
CA ARG A 318 -7.11 23.92 -2.14
C ARG A 318 -7.11 25.32 -1.52
N GLY A 319 -6.23 26.21 -1.97
CA GLY A 319 -6.07 27.54 -1.41
C GLY A 319 -5.37 27.61 -0.05
N GLY A 320 -4.73 26.52 0.37
CA GLY A 320 -3.99 26.47 1.64
C GLY A 320 -2.70 27.28 1.63
N SER A 321 -2.36 27.84 2.78
CA SER A 321 -1.16 28.62 2.98
C SER A 321 0.08 27.77 3.27
N VAL A 322 1.27 28.35 3.12
CA VAL A 322 2.54 27.72 3.57
C VAL A 322 2.50 27.42 5.07
N MET A 323 1.85 28.29 5.85
CA MET A 323 1.71 28.09 7.30
C MET A 323 0.90 26.83 7.63
N ASP A 324 -0.18 26.58 6.87
CA ASP A 324 -0.97 25.35 7.05
C ASP A 324 -0.16 24.09 6.74
N LEU A 325 0.71 24.18 5.72
CA LEU A 325 1.65 23.10 5.41
C LEU A 325 2.64 22.87 6.55
N MET A 326 3.27 23.94 7.05
CA MET A 326 4.21 23.87 8.16
C MET A 326 3.55 23.29 9.41
N ARG A 327 2.37 23.79 9.77
CA ARG A 327 1.60 23.27 10.89
C ARG A 327 1.27 21.79 10.72
N ALA A 328 0.79 21.39 9.57
CA ALA A 328 0.46 19.98 9.30
C ALA A 328 1.70 19.07 9.26
N THR A 329 2.86 19.61 8.93
CA THR A 329 4.13 18.87 8.89
C THR A 329 4.69 18.66 10.30
N PHE A 330 4.81 19.73 11.10
CA PHE A 330 5.43 19.64 12.42
C PHE A 330 4.46 19.26 13.54
N PHE A 331 3.16 19.46 13.33
CA PHE A 331 2.10 19.14 14.29
C PHE A 331 1.05 18.21 13.67
N PRO A 332 1.43 16.98 13.28
CA PRO A 332 0.47 16.02 12.75
C PRO A 332 -0.56 15.64 13.80
N SER A 333 -1.68 15.06 13.36
CA SER A 333 -2.73 14.64 14.28
C SER A 333 -2.23 13.59 15.28
N LEU A 334 -2.79 13.59 16.48
CA LEU A 334 -2.47 12.60 17.52
C LEU A 334 -2.66 11.15 17.04
N TRP A 335 -3.73 10.92 16.23
CA TRP A 335 -3.96 9.61 15.63
C TRP A 335 -2.81 9.21 14.69
N TRP A 336 -2.33 10.14 13.85
CA TRP A 336 -1.23 9.87 12.94
C TRP A 336 0.08 9.60 13.70
N LEU A 337 0.40 10.40 14.70
CA LEU A 337 1.59 10.17 15.55
C LEU A 337 1.55 8.77 16.18
N ARG A 338 0.41 8.40 16.73
CA ARG A 338 0.26 7.09 17.38
C ARG A 338 0.42 5.93 16.43
N ILE A 339 -0.24 5.97 15.26
CA ILE A 339 -0.17 4.87 14.30
C ILE A 339 1.18 4.79 13.60
N TYR A 340 1.79 5.94 13.29
CA TYR A 340 3.07 5.98 12.59
C TYR A 340 4.24 5.56 13.50
N TYR A 341 4.29 6.06 14.71
CA TYR A 341 5.37 5.76 15.67
C TYR A 341 5.04 4.56 16.58
N GLY A 342 3.80 4.10 16.62
CA GLY A 342 3.36 2.99 17.45
C GLY A 342 3.39 3.31 18.95
N VAL A 343 3.15 4.57 19.32
CA VAL A 343 3.22 5.04 20.71
C VAL A 343 1.83 5.13 21.33
N SER A 344 1.71 4.66 22.59
CA SER A 344 0.43 4.61 23.31
C SER A 344 0.37 5.62 24.47
N SER A 345 1.46 5.82 25.21
CA SER A 345 1.50 6.72 26.37
C SER A 345 1.58 8.20 25.96
N TRP A 346 1.03 9.09 26.78
CA TRP A 346 1.11 10.53 26.55
C TRP A 346 2.55 11.07 26.60
N VAL A 347 3.40 10.49 27.45
CA VAL A 347 4.83 10.85 27.53
C VAL A 347 5.53 10.50 26.21
N SER A 348 5.30 9.29 25.69
CA SER A 348 5.86 8.87 24.42
C SER A 348 5.34 9.71 23.24
N VAL A 349 4.07 10.11 23.27
CA VAL A 349 3.49 11.00 22.24
C VAL A 349 4.14 12.38 22.31
N ALA A 350 4.30 12.96 23.50
CA ALA A 350 4.96 14.26 23.67
C ALA A 350 6.43 14.19 23.19
N TRP A 351 7.15 13.15 23.56
CA TRP A 351 8.52 12.92 23.10
C TRP A 351 8.59 12.77 21.57
N CYS A 352 7.67 12.00 20.98
CA CYS A 352 7.59 11.87 19.53
C CYS A 352 7.33 13.21 18.84
N LEU A 353 6.41 14.03 19.35
CA LEU A 353 6.06 15.31 18.77
C LEU A 353 7.21 16.32 18.86
N LEU A 354 7.88 16.38 20.01
CA LEU A 354 8.88 17.42 20.28
C LEU A 354 10.29 17.05 19.82
N VAL A 355 10.61 15.77 19.77
CA VAL A 355 11.98 15.30 19.51
C VAL A 355 12.04 14.39 18.28
N THR A 356 11.32 13.26 18.29
CA THR A 356 11.49 12.23 17.26
C THR A 356 11.00 12.69 15.90
N HIS A 357 9.82 13.28 15.85
CA HIS A 357 9.20 13.71 14.60
C HIS A 357 9.95 14.87 13.90
N PRO A 358 10.36 15.95 14.59
CA PRO A 358 11.21 16.97 14.00
C PRO A 358 12.53 16.44 13.48
N ARG A 359 13.23 15.58 14.24
CA ARG A 359 14.48 14.92 13.78
C ARG A 359 14.24 14.07 12.53
N HIS A 360 13.13 13.35 12.49
CA HIS A 360 12.76 12.53 11.35
C HIS A 360 12.48 13.38 10.09
N ILE A 361 11.78 14.51 10.24
CA ILE A 361 11.55 15.45 9.14
C ILE A 361 12.86 16.03 8.63
N LEU A 362 13.76 16.48 9.52
CA LEU A 362 15.06 17.03 9.14
C LEU A 362 15.91 15.99 8.41
N TRP A 363 15.91 14.75 8.87
CA TRP A 363 16.63 13.66 8.25
C TRP A 363 16.08 13.35 6.83
N TRP A 364 14.74 13.29 6.67
CA TRP A 364 14.10 13.12 5.37
C TRP A 364 14.34 14.30 4.44
N TYR A 365 14.35 15.51 4.98
CA TYR A 365 14.70 16.70 4.21
C TYR A 365 16.14 16.62 3.71
N HIS A 366 17.07 16.24 4.55
CA HIS A 366 18.48 16.08 4.19
C HIS A 366 18.67 15.02 3.09
N LEU A 367 18.06 13.86 3.23
CA LEU A 367 18.09 12.82 2.20
C LEU A 367 17.50 13.33 0.87
N HIS A 368 16.33 13.94 0.93
CA HIS A 368 15.67 14.44 -0.27
C HIS A 368 16.49 15.54 -0.96
N TYR A 369 17.12 16.39 -0.19
CA TYR A 369 18.00 17.45 -0.69
C TYR A 369 19.30 16.87 -1.29
N ALA A 370 19.90 15.86 -0.66
CA ALA A 370 21.05 15.18 -1.21
C ALA A 370 20.77 14.53 -2.57
N TYR A 371 19.57 14.01 -2.79
CA TYR A 371 19.13 13.48 -4.09
C TYR A 371 18.87 14.57 -5.15
N LEU A 372 18.49 15.76 -4.74
CA LEU A 372 18.24 16.87 -5.67
C LEU A 372 19.51 17.56 -6.18
N ILE A 373 20.63 17.41 -5.47
CA ILE A 373 21.89 18.13 -5.74
C ILE A 373 22.91 17.28 -6.51
N THR A 374 22.72 15.98 -6.67
CA THR A 374 23.63 15.19 -7.51
C THR A 374 23.63 15.73 -8.95
N PRO A 375 24.79 16.13 -9.50
CA PRO A 375 24.88 16.93 -10.74
C PRO A 375 24.27 16.30 -11.99
N GLU A 376 24.12 14.97 -12.02
CA GLU A 376 23.55 14.24 -13.16
C GLU A 376 22.03 14.42 -13.32
N GLN A 377 21.32 14.94 -12.30
CA GLN A 377 19.88 15.14 -12.34
C GLN A 377 19.43 16.54 -12.81
N SER A 378 20.37 17.46 -12.99
CA SER A 378 20.04 18.83 -13.45
C SER A 378 19.57 18.88 -14.91
N GLN A 379 19.90 17.88 -15.73
CA GLN A 379 19.49 17.82 -17.13
C GLN A 379 18.12 17.19 -17.38
N ASN A 380 17.54 16.49 -16.38
CA ASN A 380 16.23 15.83 -16.52
C ASN A 380 15.15 16.41 -15.59
N ARG A 381 15.12 17.73 -15.38
CA ARG A 381 14.08 18.44 -14.60
C ARG A 381 12.67 18.44 -15.22
N GLY A 382 12.41 17.57 -16.17
CA GLY A 382 11.10 17.31 -16.75
C GLY A 382 10.39 16.12 -16.09
N GLY A 383 9.92 16.27 -14.85
CA GLY A 383 8.90 15.38 -14.29
C GLY A 383 9.38 14.24 -13.41
N CYS A 384 9.60 14.53 -12.13
CA CYS A 384 9.29 13.55 -11.09
C CYS A 384 7.75 13.43 -11.01
N ARG A 385 7.16 12.90 -12.06
CA ARG A 385 5.79 12.36 -12.04
C ARG A 385 5.93 11.02 -11.37
N SER A 386 5.14 10.78 -10.31
CA SER A 386 4.80 9.42 -9.92
C SER A 386 4.52 8.66 -11.21
N ASN A 387 5.30 7.64 -11.52
CA ASN A 387 5.12 6.82 -12.72
C ASN A 387 3.87 5.94 -12.60
N TYR A 388 2.74 6.59 -12.38
CA TYR A 388 1.43 6.09 -12.73
C TYR A 388 0.98 6.97 -13.91
N PRO A 389 0.79 6.42 -15.11
CA PRO A 389 0.15 7.18 -16.17
C PRO A 389 -1.24 7.55 -15.67
N ILE A 390 -1.40 8.81 -15.30
CA ILE A 390 -2.71 9.44 -15.26
C ILE A 390 -3.15 9.39 -16.72
N MET A 391 -4.09 8.52 -17.04
CA MET A 391 -4.82 8.62 -18.28
C MET A 391 -5.60 9.95 -18.22
N ALA A 392 -4.98 11.01 -18.70
CA ALA A 392 -5.67 12.23 -19.05
C ALA A 392 -6.56 11.85 -20.23
N GLY A 393 -7.85 11.70 -19.95
CA GLY A 393 -8.86 11.65 -21.00
C GLY A 393 -8.74 12.94 -21.79
N LYS A 394 -8.22 12.86 -23.00
CA LYS A 394 -8.47 13.86 -24.02
C LYS A 394 -9.96 13.83 -24.32
N THR A 395 -10.67 14.83 -23.86
CA THR A 395 -11.92 15.24 -24.43
C THR A 395 -11.56 16.00 -25.71
N ASP A 396 -11.43 15.33 -26.82
CA ASP A 396 -11.54 15.98 -28.11
C ASP A 396 -13.03 16.16 -28.40
N GLY A 397 -13.53 17.34 -28.08
CA GLY A 397 -14.73 17.86 -28.65
C GLY A 397 -14.43 18.39 -30.05
N ALA A 398 -15.15 17.92 -31.05
CA ALA A 398 -15.47 18.68 -32.24
C ALA A 398 -16.72 18.09 -32.85
N VAL A 399 -17.76 18.76 -32.67
CA VAL A 399 -18.87 19.18 -33.49
C VAL A 399 -18.56 19.22 -35.00
N THR A 400 -19.29 18.53 -35.77
CA THR A 400 -20.30 19.01 -36.73
C THR A 400 -21.14 17.85 -37.18
#